data_0e2d008014d27a121c2af7a219ecd9f6
#
_entry.id   0e2d008014d27a121c2af7a219ecd9f6
#
_cell.length_a   1.000
_cell.length_b   1.000
_cell.length_c   1.000
_cell.angle_alpha   90.00
_cell.angle_beta   90.00
_cell.angle_gamma   90.00
#
_symmetry.space_group_name_H-M   'P 1'
#
loop_
_entity.id
_entity.type
_entity.pdbx_description
1 polymer ?
#
loop_
_entity_poly.entity_id
_entity_poly.type
_entity_poly.pdbx_seq_one_letter_code
_entity_poly.pdbx_strand_id
1 'polypeptide(L)'
;MNNEEKTEYIIQNINFEKAKLISCRVEGFSAAFPNGIYMDIWYSGKRINCYLKKEDSTFLPYSFAKLDDKSISIIQHCVKEIENGKYNNKKTLQQRVNEILQQRGLTSCMNNTKWREFQNAMINEMPFSPPYVYKTLFEDGKGSYFDFAEDEMSPDDYSAESFAWNQYSIIEWIKVRPGYYSVEGGRLYSKSTYHDARSEFESIMKKYSIPFEIIDGVYMIYGYK
;
A
#
# COMPACT_ATOMS: atom_id res chain seq x y z
N MET A 1 30.53 -10.82 -2.91
CA MET A 1 30.14 -10.64 -1.48
C MET A 1 28.81 -11.35 -1.28
N ASN A 2 28.74 -12.25 -0.30
CA ASN A 2 27.49 -12.75 0.21
C ASN A 2 26.80 -11.69 1.10
N ASN A 3 25.62 -11.98 1.67
CA ASN A 3 24.88 -10.99 2.41
C ASN A 3 25.52 -10.64 3.78
N GLU A 4 26.18 -11.61 4.42
CA GLU A 4 26.91 -11.36 5.66
C GLU A 4 28.10 -10.45 5.43
N GLU A 5 28.91 -10.73 4.41
CA GLU A 5 30.04 -9.86 3.99
C GLU A 5 29.58 -8.44 3.65
N LYS A 6 28.39 -8.28 3.00
CA LYS A 6 27.82 -6.95 2.75
C LYS A 6 27.46 -6.22 4.05
N THR A 7 26.83 -6.94 4.98
CA THR A 7 26.46 -6.37 6.29
C THR A 7 27.69 -5.92 7.06
N GLU A 8 28.71 -6.77 7.17
CA GLU A 8 29.97 -6.42 7.83
C GLU A 8 30.65 -5.22 7.16
N TYR A 9 30.71 -5.21 5.83
CA TYR A 9 31.28 -4.08 5.08
C TYR A 9 30.56 -2.78 5.37
N ILE A 10 29.19 -2.77 5.36
CA ILE A 10 28.42 -1.57 5.65
C ILE A 10 28.66 -1.10 7.10
N ILE A 11 28.61 -2.02 8.08
CA ILE A 11 28.82 -1.68 9.50
C ILE A 11 30.22 -1.13 9.76
N GLN A 12 31.23 -1.66 9.07
CA GLN A 12 32.62 -1.19 9.22
C GLN A 12 32.87 0.19 8.57
N ASN A 13 32.14 0.51 7.50
CA ASN A 13 32.35 1.74 6.72
C ASN A 13 31.36 2.86 7.00
N ILE A 14 30.35 2.60 7.83
CA ILE A 14 29.36 3.60 8.24
C ILE A 14 29.43 3.79 9.75
N ASN A 15 29.61 5.03 10.15
CA ASN A 15 29.60 5.40 11.56
C ASN A 15 28.15 5.57 12.05
N PHE A 16 27.69 4.65 12.91
CA PHE A 16 26.39 4.67 13.58
C PHE A 16 26.54 5.18 15.03
N GLU A 17 27.06 6.40 15.23
CA GLU A 17 27.39 6.92 16.57
C GLU A 17 26.23 6.85 17.55
N LYS A 18 25.03 7.20 17.13
CA LYS A 18 23.83 7.27 17.98
C LYS A 18 22.84 6.15 17.73
N ALA A 19 23.09 5.27 16.76
CA ALA A 19 22.19 4.19 16.43
C ALA A 19 22.54 2.90 17.17
N LYS A 20 21.52 2.15 17.54
CA LYS A 20 21.64 0.78 18.05
C LYS A 20 21.26 -0.21 16.95
N LEU A 21 22.16 -1.13 16.62
CA LEU A 21 21.82 -2.25 15.76
C LEU A 21 20.87 -3.18 16.53
N ILE A 22 19.65 -3.38 16.02
CA ILE A 22 18.58 -4.11 16.72
C ILE A 22 18.27 -5.47 16.10
N SER A 23 18.64 -5.68 14.85
CA SER A 23 18.40 -6.93 14.13
C SER A 23 19.45 -7.08 13.04
N CYS A 24 20.18 -8.20 13.07
CA CYS A 24 21.01 -8.65 11.96
C CYS A 24 20.46 -9.99 11.49
N ARG A 25 20.09 -10.06 10.21
CA ARG A 25 19.55 -11.26 9.55
C ARG A 25 20.36 -11.52 8.29
N VAL A 26 20.24 -12.72 7.73
CA VAL A 26 20.89 -13.06 6.46
C VAL A 26 20.45 -12.13 5.33
N GLU A 27 19.19 -11.65 5.36
CA GLU A 27 18.64 -10.76 4.35
C GLU A 27 18.87 -9.26 4.62
N GLY A 28 19.54 -8.89 5.72
CA GLY A 28 19.80 -7.49 6.05
C GLY A 28 19.90 -7.18 7.53
N PHE A 29 19.88 -5.90 7.87
CA PHE A 29 19.91 -5.45 9.25
C PHE A 29 19.10 -4.17 9.47
N SER A 30 18.77 -3.91 10.73
CA SER A 30 18.06 -2.69 11.16
C SER A 30 18.86 -1.93 12.21
N ALA A 31 18.89 -0.62 12.09
CA ALA A 31 19.49 0.30 13.05
C ALA A 31 18.41 1.23 13.63
N ALA A 32 18.30 1.28 14.98
CA ALA A 32 17.38 2.15 15.69
C ALA A 32 18.07 3.41 16.18
N PHE A 33 17.52 4.58 15.89
CA PHE A 33 18.01 5.86 16.38
C PHE A 33 17.19 6.38 17.56
N PRO A 34 17.78 7.19 18.47
CA PRO A 34 17.11 7.66 19.69
C PRO A 34 15.83 8.50 19.41
N ASN A 35 15.72 9.09 18.23
CA ASN A 35 14.55 9.87 17.78
C ASN A 35 13.40 9.04 17.23
N GLY A 36 13.42 7.71 17.43
CA GLY A 36 12.37 6.79 16.98
C GLY A 36 12.41 6.46 15.49
N ILE A 37 13.47 6.84 14.80
CA ILE A 37 13.69 6.49 13.39
C ILE A 37 14.43 5.15 13.34
N TYR A 38 14.04 4.31 12.39
CA TYR A 38 14.70 3.07 12.04
C TYR A 38 15.22 3.15 10.63
N MET A 39 16.44 2.65 10.43
CA MET A 39 17.00 2.42 9.10
C MET A 39 17.06 0.91 8.86
N ASP A 40 16.30 0.43 7.88
CA ASP A 40 16.32 -0.98 7.47
C ASP A 40 17.11 -1.11 6.17
N ILE A 41 18.09 -1.98 6.16
CA ILE A 41 18.87 -2.33 4.99
C ILE A 41 18.59 -3.79 4.64
N TRP A 42 18.11 -4.02 3.41
CA TRP A 42 17.72 -5.34 2.91
C TRP A 42 18.42 -5.68 1.62
N TYR A 43 18.80 -6.94 1.49
CA TYR A 43 19.40 -7.50 0.30
C TYR A 43 18.37 -8.27 -0.51
N SER A 44 18.18 -7.89 -1.78
CA SER A 44 17.32 -8.60 -2.72
C SER A 44 18.13 -8.93 -3.97
N GLY A 45 18.61 -10.17 -4.05
CA GLY A 45 19.55 -10.60 -5.08
C GLY A 45 20.83 -9.77 -5.06
N LYS A 46 21.09 -9.03 -6.14
CA LYS A 46 22.26 -8.12 -6.24
C LYS A 46 21.97 -6.72 -5.68
N ARG A 47 20.71 -6.38 -5.40
CA ARG A 47 20.31 -5.04 -4.96
C ARG A 47 20.40 -4.90 -3.45
N ILE A 48 20.69 -3.69 -3.02
CA ILE A 48 20.66 -3.27 -1.62
C ILE A 48 19.58 -2.22 -1.52
N ASN A 49 18.61 -2.44 -0.66
CA ASN A 49 17.51 -1.53 -0.42
C ASN A 49 17.67 -0.93 0.98
N CYS A 50 17.56 0.38 1.08
CA CYS A 50 17.64 1.11 2.34
C CYS A 50 16.35 1.90 2.53
N TYR A 51 15.66 1.66 3.64
CA TYR A 51 14.41 2.31 4.01
C TYR A 51 14.58 3.01 5.35
N LEU A 52 14.08 4.23 5.43
CA LEU A 52 13.89 4.90 6.71
C LEU A 52 12.43 4.74 7.13
N LYS A 53 12.22 4.39 8.40
CA LYS A 53 10.91 4.19 9.01
C LYS A 53 10.76 4.99 10.29
N LYS A 54 9.56 5.48 10.55
CA LYS A 54 9.17 6.05 11.83
C LYS A 54 7.75 5.58 12.13
N GLU A 55 7.57 4.82 13.21
CA GLU A 55 6.32 4.10 13.49
C GLU A 55 5.90 3.27 12.28
N ASP A 56 4.66 3.41 11.79
CA ASP A 56 4.14 2.67 10.64
C ASP A 56 4.44 3.34 9.28
N SER A 57 5.23 4.42 9.27
CA SER A 57 5.54 5.16 8.05
C SER A 57 6.93 4.82 7.51
N THR A 58 6.98 4.35 6.28
CA THR A 58 8.23 4.18 5.53
C THR A 58 8.46 5.41 4.64
N PHE A 59 9.67 5.91 4.61
CA PHE A 59 10.07 7.04 3.80
C PHE A 59 11.52 6.88 3.32
N LEU A 60 11.89 7.63 2.30
CA LEU A 60 13.20 7.61 1.66
C LEU A 60 13.64 6.19 1.22
N PRO A 61 12.96 5.56 0.26
CA PRO A 61 13.43 4.34 -0.32
C PRO A 61 14.63 4.60 -1.23
N TYR A 62 15.78 4.03 -0.87
CA TYR A 62 16.95 3.97 -1.76
C TYR A 62 17.14 2.53 -2.21
N SER A 63 17.53 2.36 -3.47
CA SER A 63 17.87 1.05 -4.01
C SER A 63 19.15 1.15 -4.83
N PHE A 64 20.16 0.41 -4.41
CA PHE A 64 21.48 0.39 -5.04
C PHE A 64 21.68 -0.93 -5.80
N ALA A 65 22.22 -0.85 -7.01
CA ALA A 65 22.51 -2.04 -7.82
C ALA A 65 23.75 -2.81 -7.30
N LYS A 66 24.64 -2.11 -6.58
CA LYS A 66 25.86 -2.66 -6.00
C LYS A 66 26.26 -1.89 -4.75
N LEU A 67 27.10 -2.53 -3.93
CA LEU A 67 27.75 -1.90 -2.79
C LEU A 67 29.10 -1.35 -3.26
N ASP A 68 29.21 -0.03 -3.26
CA ASP A 68 30.41 0.72 -3.63
C ASP A 68 30.51 1.98 -2.77
N ASP A 69 31.60 2.74 -2.92
CA ASP A 69 31.86 3.97 -2.16
C ASP A 69 30.74 5.00 -2.30
N LYS A 70 30.07 5.03 -3.45
CA LYS A 70 28.93 5.93 -3.69
C LYS A 70 27.72 5.54 -2.85
N SER A 71 27.35 4.24 -2.82
CA SER A 71 26.25 3.76 -1.99
C SER A 71 26.53 3.93 -0.50
N ILE A 72 27.77 3.63 -0.06
CA ILE A 72 28.22 3.87 1.31
C ILE A 72 28.13 5.36 1.67
N SER A 73 28.60 6.25 0.80
CA SER A 73 28.52 7.70 1.03
C SER A 73 27.08 8.19 1.19
N ILE A 74 26.14 7.68 0.38
CA ILE A 74 24.72 8.03 0.49
C ILE A 74 24.13 7.52 1.81
N ILE A 75 24.41 6.28 2.21
CA ILE A 75 23.91 5.71 3.47
C ILE A 75 24.51 6.50 4.65
N GLN A 76 25.81 6.80 4.64
CA GLN A 76 26.47 7.60 5.67
C GLN A 76 25.88 9.02 5.76
N HIS A 77 25.56 9.64 4.63
CA HIS A 77 24.87 10.92 4.60
C HIS A 77 23.49 10.85 5.26
N CYS A 78 22.70 9.81 4.93
CA CYS A 78 21.40 9.58 5.58
C CYS A 78 21.54 9.40 7.10
N VAL A 79 22.51 8.62 7.57
CA VAL A 79 22.78 8.44 9.02
C VAL A 79 23.03 9.78 9.68
N LYS A 80 23.92 10.61 9.14
CA LYS A 80 24.21 11.95 9.67
C LYS A 80 22.98 12.86 9.69
N GLU A 81 22.16 12.82 8.65
CA GLU A 81 20.90 13.59 8.60
C GLU A 81 19.91 13.17 9.71
N ILE A 82 19.80 11.86 9.97
CA ILE A 82 18.98 11.35 11.07
C ILE A 82 19.51 11.83 12.41
N GLU A 83 20.82 11.70 12.65
CA GLU A 83 21.49 12.08 13.89
C GLU A 83 21.42 13.60 14.14
N ASN A 84 21.42 14.41 13.08
CA ASN A 84 21.20 15.85 13.11
C ASN A 84 19.73 16.27 13.23
N GLY A 85 18.80 15.31 13.31
CA GLY A 85 17.40 15.58 13.56
C GLY A 85 16.58 16.01 12.35
N LYS A 86 17.11 15.91 11.12
CA LYS A 86 16.38 16.30 9.90
C LYS A 86 15.00 15.69 9.79
N TYR A 87 14.82 14.46 10.31
CA TYR A 87 13.57 13.72 10.21
C TYR A 87 12.76 13.71 11.52
N ASN A 88 13.17 14.44 12.55
CA ASN A 88 12.49 14.44 13.86
C ASN A 88 11.02 14.85 13.75
N ASN A 89 10.73 15.82 12.90
CA ASN A 89 9.39 16.37 12.69
C ASN A 89 8.65 15.72 11.50
N LYS A 90 9.16 14.61 10.95
CA LYS A 90 8.47 13.94 9.86
C LYS A 90 7.21 13.27 10.40
N LYS A 91 6.07 13.67 9.85
CA LYS A 91 4.77 13.16 10.25
C LYS A 91 4.64 11.69 9.86
N THR A 92 4.09 10.90 10.77
CA THR A 92 3.70 9.52 10.49
C THR A 92 2.55 9.47 9.48
N LEU A 93 2.29 8.30 8.91
CA LEU A 93 1.14 8.11 8.03
C LEU A 93 -0.16 8.51 8.76
N GLN A 94 -0.33 8.03 9.99
CA GLN A 94 -1.52 8.33 10.80
C GLN A 94 -1.69 9.82 11.08
N GLN A 95 -0.61 10.54 11.38
CA GLN A 95 -0.66 11.99 11.56
C GLN A 95 -1.08 12.71 10.28
N ARG A 96 -0.56 12.30 9.12
CA ARG A 96 -0.96 12.85 7.81
C ARG A 96 -2.42 12.57 7.49
N VAL A 97 -2.88 11.33 7.73
CA VAL A 97 -4.30 10.95 7.58
C VAL A 97 -5.17 11.84 8.46
N ASN A 98 -4.86 11.94 9.75
CA ASN A 98 -5.64 12.75 10.70
C ASN A 98 -5.72 14.23 10.29
N GLU A 99 -4.63 14.80 9.78
CA GLU A 99 -4.62 16.18 9.27
C GLU A 99 -5.54 16.37 8.07
N ILE A 100 -5.50 15.45 7.11
CA ILE A 100 -6.39 15.52 5.95
C ILE A 100 -7.86 15.39 6.39
N LEU A 101 -8.15 14.44 7.29
CA LEU A 101 -9.51 14.27 7.81
C LEU A 101 -10.01 15.54 8.50
N GLN A 102 -9.18 16.18 9.32
CA GLN A 102 -9.52 17.45 9.96
C GLN A 102 -9.70 18.59 8.96
N GLN A 103 -8.78 18.75 8.03
CA GLN A 103 -8.83 19.81 7.01
C GLN A 103 -10.05 19.69 6.10
N ARG A 104 -10.45 18.47 5.76
CA ARG A 104 -11.57 18.19 4.86
C ARG A 104 -12.90 17.95 5.58
N GLY A 105 -12.90 17.89 6.92
CA GLY A 105 -14.09 17.62 7.72
C GLY A 105 -14.65 16.20 7.52
N LEU A 106 -13.79 15.22 7.21
CA LEU A 106 -14.21 13.86 6.92
C LEU A 106 -14.30 13.01 8.18
N THR A 107 -15.30 12.13 8.22
CA THR A 107 -15.49 11.14 9.29
C THR A 107 -15.31 9.72 8.77
N SER A 108 -14.82 8.82 9.63
CA SER A 108 -14.60 7.42 9.25
C SER A 108 -15.93 6.67 9.16
N CYS A 109 -16.16 6.01 8.04
CA CYS A 109 -17.29 5.12 7.78
C CYS A 109 -16.93 3.64 7.94
N MET A 110 -15.64 3.30 7.77
CA MET A 110 -15.10 1.95 7.83
C MET A 110 -13.94 1.88 8.80
N ASN A 111 -13.82 0.78 9.54
CA ASN A 111 -12.64 0.45 10.33
C ASN A 111 -11.85 -0.68 9.67
N ASN A 112 -10.64 -0.95 10.19
CA ASN A 112 -9.77 -2.01 9.65
C ASN A 112 -10.40 -3.40 9.66
N THR A 113 -11.27 -3.69 10.64
CA THR A 113 -11.99 -4.97 10.71
C THR A 113 -12.97 -5.11 9.56
N LYS A 114 -13.81 -4.10 9.32
CA LYS A 114 -14.76 -4.09 8.19
C LYS A 114 -14.05 -4.14 6.84
N TRP A 115 -12.94 -3.43 6.67
CA TRP A 115 -12.14 -3.51 5.46
C TRP A 115 -11.57 -4.92 5.21
N ARG A 116 -11.11 -5.58 6.27
CA ARG A 116 -10.60 -6.96 6.17
C ARG A 116 -11.72 -7.94 5.86
N GLU A 117 -12.88 -7.80 6.49
CA GLU A 117 -14.06 -8.61 6.20
C GLU A 117 -14.51 -8.43 4.75
N PHE A 118 -14.55 -7.19 4.27
CA PHE A 118 -14.86 -6.87 2.88
C PHE A 118 -13.88 -7.54 1.92
N GLN A 119 -12.58 -7.31 2.10
CA GLN A 119 -11.54 -7.90 1.25
C GLN A 119 -11.61 -9.42 1.22
N ASN A 120 -11.72 -10.06 2.39
CA ASN A 120 -11.83 -11.51 2.49
C ASN A 120 -13.09 -12.05 1.80
N ALA A 121 -14.20 -11.35 1.91
CA ALA A 121 -15.44 -11.76 1.26
C ALA A 121 -15.34 -11.62 -0.27
N MET A 122 -14.69 -10.58 -0.79
CA MET A 122 -14.46 -10.42 -2.24
C MET A 122 -13.60 -11.54 -2.82
N ILE A 123 -12.64 -12.05 -2.03
CA ILE A 123 -11.76 -13.16 -2.44
C ILE A 123 -12.46 -14.52 -2.33
N ASN A 124 -13.18 -14.76 -1.22
CA ASN A 124 -13.56 -16.11 -0.83
C ASN A 124 -15.08 -16.41 -0.92
N GLU A 125 -15.93 -15.39 -0.96
CA GLU A 125 -17.39 -15.57 -0.92
C GLU A 125 -18.09 -15.11 -2.20
N MET A 126 -17.44 -14.22 -2.98
CA MET A 126 -17.97 -13.84 -4.29
C MET A 126 -17.72 -14.94 -5.32
N PRO A 127 -18.61 -15.13 -6.32
CA PRO A 127 -18.39 -16.08 -7.42
C PRO A 127 -17.20 -15.72 -8.31
N PHE A 128 -16.79 -14.46 -8.29
CA PHE A 128 -15.58 -13.91 -8.89
C PHE A 128 -15.21 -12.62 -8.15
N SER A 129 -13.95 -12.22 -8.20
CA SER A 129 -13.47 -10.95 -7.61
C SER A 129 -13.98 -9.76 -8.45
N PRO A 130 -14.94 -8.95 -7.97
CA PRO A 130 -15.56 -7.94 -8.81
C PRO A 130 -14.57 -6.81 -9.16
N PRO A 131 -14.67 -6.20 -10.36
CA PRO A 131 -13.88 -5.03 -10.70
C PRO A 131 -14.09 -3.88 -9.72
N TYR A 132 -13.01 -3.20 -9.35
CA TYR A 132 -13.08 -2.03 -8.48
C TYR A 132 -12.12 -0.92 -8.91
N VAL A 133 -12.46 0.31 -8.58
CA VAL A 133 -11.57 1.46 -8.58
C VAL A 133 -11.60 2.12 -7.22
N TYR A 134 -10.51 2.72 -6.79
CA TYR A 134 -10.43 3.34 -5.48
C TYR A 134 -9.75 4.71 -5.54
N LYS A 135 -9.99 5.52 -4.52
CA LYS A 135 -9.31 6.77 -4.27
C LYS A 135 -8.69 6.75 -2.88
N THR A 136 -7.48 7.27 -2.77
CA THR A 136 -6.84 7.49 -1.49
C THR A 136 -7.03 8.92 -0.99
N LEU A 137 -6.88 9.15 0.32
CA LEU A 137 -6.92 10.47 0.95
C LEU A 137 -5.85 11.43 0.42
N PHE A 138 -4.77 10.90 -0.16
CA PHE A 138 -3.62 11.68 -0.65
C PHE A 138 -3.75 12.12 -2.10
N GLU A 139 -4.82 11.73 -2.77
CA GLU A 139 -5.07 12.06 -4.17
C GLU A 139 -6.06 13.21 -4.29
N ASP A 140 -5.65 14.28 -4.97
CA ASP A 140 -6.46 15.49 -5.15
C ASP A 140 -7.33 15.44 -6.43
N GLY A 141 -7.54 14.26 -7.00
CA GLY A 141 -8.11 14.14 -8.34
C GLY A 141 -9.63 14.26 -8.42
N LYS A 142 -10.08 15.02 -9.40
CA LYS A 142 -11.41 14.98 -10.03
C LYS A 142 -11.32 14.41 -11.45
N GLY A 143 -10.46 13.48 -11.73
CA GLY A 143 -10.24 12.97 -13.07
C GLY A 143 -10.95 11.65 -13.34
N SER A 144 -11.07 11.29 -14.61
CA SER A 144 -11.54 9.98 -15.12
C SER A 144 -10.75 8.77 -14.59
N TYR A 145 -9.67 9.01 -13.90
CA TYR A 145 -8.86 8.03 -13.18
C TYR A 145 -9.65 7.21 -12.15
N PHE A 146 -10.76 7.75 -11.65
CA PHE A 146 -11.57 7.15 -10.60
C PHE A 146 -12.90 6.61 -11.11
N ASP A 147 -13.05 6.48 -12.41
CA ASP A 147 -14.21 5.85 -13.03
C ASP A 147 -13.77 4.59 -13.78
N PHE A 148 -14.68 3.62 -13.86
CA PHE A 148 -14.44 2.45 -14.69
C PHE A 148 -14.30 2.89 -16.14
N ALA A 149 -13.20 2.49 -16.80
CA ALA A 149 -13.14 2.54 -18.25
C ALA A 149 -14.27 1.68 -18.84
N GLU A 150 -14.81 2.08 -19.98
CA GLU A 150 -15.91 1.33 -20.63
C GLU A 150 -15.51 -0.13 -20.91
N ASP A 151 -14.21 -0.40 -21.05
CA ASP A 151 -13.60 -1.70 -21.39
C ASP A 151 -13.03 -2.47 -20.19
N GLU A 152 -13.04 -1.92 -18.98
CA GLU A 152 -12.57 -2.62 -17.76
C GLU A 152 -13.61 -3.63 -17.31
N MET A 153 -13.47 -4.83 -17.83
CA MET A 153 -14.45 -5.90 -17.72
C MET A 153 -13.82 -7.24 -17.32
N SER A 154 -12.80 -7.21 -16.50
CA SER A 154 -12.18 -8.41 -15.96
C SER A 154 -12.27 -8.41 -14.43
N PRO A 155 -12.29 -9.61 -13.80
CA PRO A 155 -12.09 -9.73 -12.37
C PRO A 155 -10.81 -9.04 -11.91
N ASP A 156 -10.85 -8.41 -10.72
CA ASP A 156 -9.76 -7.62 -10.19
C ASP A 156 -9.05 -8.32 -9.03
N ASP A 157 -7.90 -7.80 -8.61
CA ASP A 157 -7.07 -8.38 -7.55
C ASP A 157 -7.34 -7.70 -6.19
N TYR A 158 -7.87 -8.48 -5.25
CA TYR A 158 -8.09 -8.07 -3.86
C TYR A 158 -6.99 -8.60 -2.92
N SER A 159 -5.89 -9.12 -3.44
CA SER A 159 -4.80 -9.61 -2.60
C SER A 159 -4.12 -8.49 -1.79
N ALA A 160 -3.45 -8.86 -0.71
CA ALA A 160 -2.69 -7.91 0.11
C ALA A 160 -1.47 -7.31 -0.63
N GLU A 161 -1.11 -7.85 -1.80
CA GLU A 161 -0.04 -7.31 -2.65
C GLU A 161 -0.52 -6.10 -3.45
N SER A 162 -1.82 -5.96 -3.68
CA SER A 162 -2.41 -4.77 -4.27
C SER A 162 -2.28 -3.58 -3.31
N PHE A 163 -1.91 -2.42 -3.83
CA PHE A 163 -1.64 -1.20 -3.06
C PHE A 163 -2.79 -0.77 -2.14
N ALA A 164 -4.03 -0.87 -2.61
CA ALA A 164 -5.21 -0.49 -1.83
C ALA A 164 -5.35 -1.32 -0.55
N TRP A 165 -5.10 -2.62 -0.64
CA TRP A 165 -5.35 -3.58 0.44
C TRP A 165 -4.21 -3.69 1.46
N ASN A 166 -3.12 -2.99 1.23
CA ASN A 166 -1.98 -2.95 2.14
C ASN A 166 -2.16 -1.92 3.27
N GLN A 167 -2.93 -0.86 3.04
CA GLN A 167 -3.09 0.26 3.99
C GLN A 167 -4.53 0.79 3.99
N TYR A 168 -5.46 0.10 4.64
CA TYR A 168 -6.88 0.51 4.70
C TYR A 168 -7.11 1.95 5.16
N SER A 169 -6.25 2.45 6.06
CA SER A 169 -6.38 3.80 6.63
C SER A 169 -6.26 4.95 5.63
N ILE A 170 -5.77 4.67 4.42
CA ILE A 170 -5.66 5.70 3.37
C ILE A 170 -6.80 5.66 2.36
N ILE A 171 -7.63 4.64 2.36
CA ILE A 171 -8.72 4.49 1.39
C ILE A 171 -9.82 5.50 1.70
N GLU A 172 -10.01 6.48 0.82
CA GLU A 172 -11.11 7.43 0.94
C GLU A 172 -12.43 6.78 0.53
N TRP A 173 -12.44 6.12 -0.60
CA TRP A 173 -13.57 5.33 -1.07
C TRP A 173 -13.15 4.26 -2.10
N ILE A 174 -14.02 3.28 -2.28
CA ILE A 174 -13.93 2.26 -3.34
C ILE A 174 -15.25 2.23 -4.08
N LYS A 175 -15.20 2.23 -5.41
CA LYS A 175 -16.31 1.90 -6.30
C LYS A 175 -16.17 0.45 -6.74
N VAL A 176 -17.24 -0.32 -6.66
CA VAL A 176 -17.26 -1.72 -7.08
C VAL A 176 -18.36 -1.94 -8.09
N ARG A 177 -18.07 -2.70 -9.14
CA ARG A 177 -19.05 -3.17 -10.11
C ARG A 177 -19.17 -4.69 -10.00
N PRO A 178 -20.22 -5.24 -9.33
CA PRO A 178 -20.38 -6.69 -9.15
C PRO A 178 -20.86 -7.38 -10.43
N GLY A 179 -20.14 -7.19 -11.51
CA GLY A 179 -20.41 -7.78 -12.80
C GLY A 179 -19.33 -7.44 -13.81
N TYR A 180 -19.12 -8.35 -14.75
CA TYR A 180 -18.16 -8.16 -15.84
C TYR A 180 -18.62 -8.88 -17.11
N TYR A 181 -18.05 -8.52 -18.25
CA TYR A 181 -18.27 -9.25 -19.49
C TYR A 181 -17.08 -10.15 -19.78
N SER A 182 -17.33 -11.40 -20.10
CA SER A 182 -16.35 -12.27 -20.74
C SER A 182 -16.60 -12.32 -22.24
N VAL A 183 -15.51 -12.37 -23.01
CA VAL A 183 -15.57 -12.51 -24.46
C VAL A 183 -14.95 -13.84 -24.83
N GLU A 184 -15.75 -14.76 -25.37
CA GLU A 184 -15.29 -16.04 -25.88
C GLU A 184 -15.30 -16.04 -27.41
N GLY A 185 -14.31 -16.69 -28.01
CA GLY A 185 -14.24 -16.86 -29.46
C GLY A 185 -13.06 -16.14 -30.10
N GLY A 186 -12.93 -16.27 -31.41
CA GLY A 186 -11.87 -15.71 -32.23
C GLY A 186 -12.33 -14.48 -33.01
N ARG A 187 -11.43 -13.93 -33.84
CA ARG A 187 -11.62 -12.70 -34.60
C ARG A 187 -12.86 -12.66 -35.51
N LEU A 188 -13.44 -13.83 -35.85
CA LEU A 188 -14.61 -13.97 -36.73
C LEU A 188 -15.92 -14.25 -36.00
N TYR A 189 -15.83 -14.76 -34.76
CA TYR A 189 -16.98 -15.05 -33.91
C TYR A 189 -16.64 -14.75 -32.45
N SER A 190 -17.08 -13.63 -31.95
CA SER A 190 -16.98 -13.31 -30.54
C SER A 190 -18.37 -13.33 -29.90
N LYS A 191 -18.49 -14.05 -28.78
CA LYS A 191 -19.67 -14.04 -27.93
C LYS A 191 -19.35 -13.33 -26.64
N SER A 192 -20.02 -12.25 -26.36
CA SER A 192 -19.94 -11.57 -25.07
C SER A 192 -20.99 -12.11 -24.11
N THR A 193 -20.59 -12.46 -22.90
CA THR A 193 -21.49 -12.94 -21.84
C THR A 193 -21.30 -12.05 -20.61
N TYR A 194 -22.39 -11.49 -20.09
CA TYR A 194 -22.37 -10.72 -18.85
C TYR A 194 -22.53 -11.63 -17.64
N HIS A 195 -21.63 -11.52 -16.69
CA HIS A 195 -21.66 -12.21 -15.39
C HIS A 195 -22.13 -11.22 -14.34
N ASP A 196 -23.29 -11.48 -13.74
CA ASP A 196 -23.91 -10.61 -12.73
C ASP A 196 -23.83 -11.30 -11.36
N ALA A 197 -23.31 -10.61 -10.36
CA ALA A 197 -23.21 -11.07 -8.97
C ALA A 197 -23.67 -9.99 -7.98
N ARG A 198 -24.63 -9.13 -8.39
CA ARG A 198 -25.13 -8.04 -7.53
C ARG A 198 -25.84 -8.57 -6.30
N SER A 199 -26.64 -9.63 -6.44
CA SER A 199 -27.39 -10.22 -5.30
C SER A 199 -26.44 -10.82 -4.26
N GLU A 200 -25.39 -11.50 -4.69
CA GLU A 200 -24.34 -12.05 -3.83
C GLU A 200 -23.59 -10.94 -3.11
N PHE A 201 -23.20 -9.90 -3.86
CA PHE A 201 -22.52 -8.74 -3.32
C PHE A 201 -23.35 -8.05 -2.23
N GLU A 202 -24.61 -7.73 -2.49
CA GLU A 202 -25.51 -7.10 -1.50
C GLU A 202 -25.73 -7.98 -0.26
N SER A 203 -25.84 -9.30 -0.46
CA SER A 203 -25.94 -10.26 0.65
C SER A 203 -24.69 -10.20 1.54
N ILE A 204 -23.50 -10.14 0.94
CA ILE A 204 -22.22 -9.99 1.66
C ILE A 204 -22.16 -8.66 2.41
N MET A 205 -22.51 -7.54 1.75
CA MET A 205 -22.54 -6.22 2.40
C MET A 205 -23.43 -6.21 3.63
N LYS A 206 -24.62 -6.82 3.52
CA LYS A 206 -25.55 -6.98 4.63
C LYS A 206 -25.00 -7.88 5.73
N LYS A 207 -24.42 -9.03 5.39
CA LYS A 207 -23.82 -9.99 6.33
C LYS A 207 -22.76 -9.32 7.23
N TYR A 208 -21.90 -8.51 6.65
CA TYR A 208 -20.80 -7.84 7.38
C TYR A 208 -21.14 -6.41 7.82
N SER A 209 -22.41 -5.98 7.64
CA SER A 209 -22.86 -4.62 7.98
C SER A 209 -21.96 -3.53 7.38
N ILE A 210 -21.55 -3.71 6.11
CA ILE A 210 -20.75 -2.76 5.37
C ILE A 210 -21.67 -1.76 4.68
N PRO A 211 -21.57 -0.45 5.00
CA PRO A 211 -22.39 0.57 4.37
C PRO A 211 -21.94 0.83 2.93
N PHE A 212 -22.91 0.98 2.04
CA PHE A 212 -22.67 1.36 0.65
C PHE A 212 -23.78 2.25 0.11
N GLU A 213 -23.49 2.95 -0.96
CA GLU A 213 -24.47 3.70 -1.78
C GLU A 213 -24.40 3.19 -3.21
N ILE A 214 -25.50 3.25 -3.93
CA ILE A 214 -25.54 2.93 -5.37
C ILE A 214 -25.63 4.24 -6.12
N ILE A 215 -24.62 4.53 -6.93
CA ILE A 215 -24.51 5.74 -7.75
C ILE A 215 -24.28 5.27 -9.18
N ASP A 216 -25.22 5.59 -10.08
CA ASP A 216 -25.15 5.22 -11.50
C ASP A 216 -24.88 3.72 -11.75
N GLY A 217 -25.51 2.85 -10.91
CA GLY A 217 -25.35 1.40 -10.99
C GLY A 217 -24.04 0.84 -10.45
N VAL A 218 -23.23 1.66 -9.82
CA VAL A 218 -21.95 1.29 -9.18
C VAL A 218 -22.11 1.38 -7.66
N TYR A 219 -21.51 0.44 -6.93
CA TYR A 219 -21.55 0.39 -5.47
C TYR A 219 -20.39 1.21 -4.91
N MET A 220 -20.72 2.28 -4.20
CA MET A 220 -19.77 3.16 -3.55
C MET A 220 -19.65 2.79 -2.07
N ILE A 221 -18.45 2.47 -1.62
CA ILE A 221 -18.11 2.15 -0.22
C ILE A 221 -17.13 3.21 0.24
N TYR A 222 -17.51 3.96 1.27
CA TYR A 222 -16.69 5.03 1.81
C TYR A 222 -15.86 4.54 2.99
N GLY A 223 -14.55 4.76 2.92
CA GLY A 223 -13.69 4.71 4.09
C GLY A 223 -13.88 5.95 4.96
N TYR A 224 -14.06 7.09 4.27
CA TYR A 224 -14.32 8.41 4.90
C TYR A 224 -15.33 9.21 4.08
N LYS A 225 -16.20 9.95 4.79
CA LYS A 225 -17.22 10.82 4.21
C LYS A 225 -17.44 12.08 5.08
#